data_12566ffd9e5cfeaf2443e5b9ae9a5b15
#
_entry.id   12566ffd9e5cfeaf2443e5b9ae9a5b15
#
_cell.length_a   1.000
_cell.length_b   1.000
_cell.length_c   1.000
_cell.angle_alpha   90.00
_cell.angle_beta   90.00
_cell.angle_gamma   90.00
#
_symmetry.space_group_name_H-M   'P 1'
#
loop_
_entity.id
_entity.type
_entity.pdbx_description
1 polymer ?
#
loop_
_entity_poly.entity_id
_entity_poly.type
_entity_poly.pdbx_seq_one_letter_code
_entity_poly.pdbx_strand_id
1 'polypeptide(L)'
;IPGLGPKRARTIHERLGIATLGELEYLCRQGRLRDLDGFGEATERKILEGIERLRRDSGRHLQPLVRREAARLLAILRRTEGVLRAEVAGSVRRRTETSGNVDLVAAAGRPRPVLEAFASSPGVTEVIERGPDRCTVRLESGPPADLRVVPDRSFPFALARATGSRAHHAALVARARRLGLDLDADRMTRREDGSAVECADEEAIFRELGLPWIPPELREDEGEIEAAEGGRLPRLVEAGDLRGVLHCHSSWSDGLATVAEMAEGARALGMSYLGLADHSRAAAYAGGLSPDRFREQWKEIDALNRVYGDSFRILRGVEVDVLPDGSLDFPDDFLEEFELVVASIHGRFGLDRDAQTERLVRAARHPLVDMIGHPTGRLLLARDPYPLDLHRVLQAAAECGVAVEVNAHPQRLDLDAQGLRYGLARGMRTSVNPDAHSVEGLRDVEYGIGVARRGWCGAESVMNAWPLGRLLRHLATRRREASREPFLFRAFPRRQTRRRTFQPAVRRCDAGVRRALC
;
A
#
# COMPACT_ATOMS: atom_id res chain seq x y z
N ILE A 1 -24.15 -5.32 -11.46
CA ILE A 1 -23.48 -6.52 -10.94
C ILE A 1 -24.49 -7.65 -10.91
N PRO A 2 -24.21 -8.82 -11.50
CA PRO A 2 -25.06 -10.00 -11.40
C PRO A 2 -25.32 -10.37 -9.92
N GLY A 3 -26.58 -10.59 -9.56
CA GLY A 3 -26.97 -10.88 -8.17
C GLY A 3 -27.22 -9.66 -7.27
N LEU A 4 -26.89 -8.45 -7.73
CA LEU A 4 -27.13 -7.19 -7.02
C LEU A 4 -28.20 -6.35 -7.75
N GLY A 5 -29.47 -6.70 -7.55
CA GLY A 5 -30.58 -5.88 -8.05
C GLY A 5 -30.82 -4.63 -7.17
N PRO A 6 -31.59 -3.63 -7.64
CA PRO A 6 -31.81 -2.36 -6.94
C PRO A 6 -32.28 -2.51 -5.48
N LYS A 7 -33.11 -3.52 -5.19
CA LYS A 7 -33.58 -3.79 -3.83
C LYS A 7 -32.44 -4.23 -2.90
N ARG A 8 -31.59 -5.16 -3.37
CA ARG A 8 -30.43 -5.64 -2.60
C ARG A 8 -29.38 -4.54 -2.42
N ALA A 9 -29.10 -3.75 -3.47
CA ALA A 9 -28.19 -2.61 -3.39
C ALA A 9 -28.65 -1.59 -2.33
N ARG A 10 -29.96 -1.30 -2.28
CA ARG A 10 -30.54 -0.43 -1.26
C ARG A 10 -30.40 -1.01 0.14
N THR A 11 -30.70 -2.30 0.34
CA THR A 11 -30.55 -2.96 1.63
C THR A 11 -29.12 -2.90 2.15
N ILE A 12 -28.13 -3.16 1.27
CA ILE A 12 -26.70 -3.07 1.61
C ILE A 12 -26.35 -1.63 2.02
N HIS A 13 -26.79 -0.64 1.23
CA HIS A 13 -26.53 0.78 1.54
C HIS A 13 -27.16 1.19 2.87
N GLU A 14 -28.43 0.86 3.10
CA GLU A 14 -29.16 1.26 4.30
C GLU A 14 -28.67 0.55 5.57
N ARG A 15 -28.26 -0.72 5.49
CA ARG A 15 -27.85 -1.53 6.63
C ARG A 15 -26.38 -1.43 6.97
N LEU A 16 -25.53 -1.31 5.95
CA LEU A 16 -24.06 -1.34 6.09
C LEU A 16 -23.38 -0.02 5.70
N GLY A 17 -24.15 0.97 5.23
CA GLY A 17 -23.61 2.27 4.82
C GLY A 17 -22.75 2.25 3.54
N ILE A 18 -22.76 1.14 2.79
CA ILE A 18 -21.92 0.94 1.62
C ILE A 18 -22.41 1.82 0.47
N ALA A 19 -21.48 2.61 -0.11
CA ALA A 19 -21.76 3.50 -1.24
C ALA A 19 -20.95 3.15 -2.49
N THR A 20 -19.88 2.34 -2.37
CA THR A 20 -18.94 2.06 -3.45
C THR A 20 -18.77 0.56 -3.73
N LEU A 21 -18.34 0.23 -4.96
CA LEU A 21 -18.04 -1.15 -5.35
C LEU A 21 -16.90 -1.77 -4.52
N GLY A 22 -15.96 -0.95 -4.08
CA GLY A 22 -14.82 -1.41 -3.30
C GLY A 22 -15.20 -1.77 -1.87
N GLU A 23 -16.05 -0.97 -1.24
CA GLU A 23 -16.62 -1.30 0.07
C GLU A 23 -17.42 -2.61 -0.02
N LEU A 24 -18.21 -2.74 -1.08
CA LEU A 24 -18.99 -3.96 -1.33
C LEU A 24 -18.07 -5.18 -1.48
N GLU A 25 -17.00 -5.06 -2.27
CA GLU A 25 -16.04 -6.15 -2.43
C GLU A 25 -15.32 -6.48 -1.13
N TYR A 26 -14.85 -5.44 -0.40
CA TYR A 26 -14.18 -5.62 0.88
C TYR A 26 -15.05 -6.43 1.84
N LEU A 27 -16.32 -6.06 2.01
CA LEU A 27 -17.24 -6.77 2.88
C LEU A 27 -17.63 -8.18 2.37
N CYS A 28 -17.72 -8.39 1.04
CA CYS A 28 -17.88 -9.72 0.48
C CYS A 28 -16.70 -10.63 0.81
N ARG A 29 -15.46 -10.13 0.72
CA ARG A 29 -14.26 -10.91 1.04
C ARG A 29 -14.14 -11.24 2.53
N GLN A 30 -14.72 -10.38 3.38
CA GLN A 30 -14.82 -10.59 4.82
C GLN A 30 -16.04 -11.48 5.22
N GLY A 31 -16.82 -11.97 4.25
CA GLY A 31 -18.02 -12.77 4.54
C GLY A 31 -19.16 -12.02 5.23
N ARG A 32 -19.10 -10.68 5.28
CA ARG A 32 -20.01 -9.83 6.06
C ARG A 32 -21.39 -9.62 5.45
N LEU A 33 -21.56 -9.89 4.16
CA LEU A 33 -22.91 -9.84 3.58
C LEU A 33 -23.78 -11.01 4.02
N ARG A 34 -23.18 -12.11 4.48
CA ARG A 34 -23.92 -13.30 4.97
C ARG A 34 -24.80 -12.99 6.17
N ASP A 35 -24.45 -11.96 6.94
CA ASP A 35 -25.20 -11.49 8.10
C ASP A 35 -26.50 -10.76 7.73
N LEU A 36 -26.70 -10.46 6.43
CA LEU A 36 -27.92 -9.85 5.92
C LEU A 36 -28.88 -10.89 5.35
N ASP A 37 -30.15 -10.77 5.68
CA ASP A 37 -31.21 -11.62 5.15
C ASP A 37 -31.23 -11.61 3.61
N GLY A 38 -31.14 -12.78 3.01
CA GLY A 38 -31.12 -12.96 1.55
C GLY A 38 -29.76 -12.81 0.88
N PHE A 39 -28.67 -12.72 1.68
CA PHE A 39 -27.30 -12.73 1.21
C PHE A 39 -26.57 -13.96 1.78
N GLY A 40 -26.39 -14.98 0.99
CA GLY A 40 -25.57 -16.15 1.34
C GLY A 40 -24.25 -16.11 0.56
N GLU A 41 -23.38 -17.07 0.86
CA GLU A 41 -22.06 -17.24 0.20
C GLU A 41 -22.14 -17.25 -1.33
N ALA A 42 -23.17 -17.89 -1.90
CA ALA A 42 -23.39 -17.89 -3.35
C ALA A 42 -23.69 -16.49 -3.91
N THR A 43 -24.30 -15.60 -3.10
CA THR A 43 -24.57 -14.21 -3.51
C THR A 43 -23.29 -13.38 -3.43
N GLU A 44 -22.51 -13.51 -2.35
CA GLU A 44 -21.21 -12.86 -2.21
C GLU A 44 -20.29 -13.24 -3.37
N ARG A 45 -20.17 -14.54 -3.71
CA ARG A 45 -19.37 -15.00 -4.84
C ARG A 45 -19.80 -14.36 -6.16
N LYS A 46 -21.11 -14.32 -6.45
CA LYS A 46 -21.64 -13.68 -7.67
C LYS A 46 -21.37 -12.18 -7.73
N ILE A 47 -21.40 -11.50 -6.59
CA ILE A 47 -21.08 -10.07 -6.48
C ILE A 47 -19.58 -9.88 -6.76
N LEU A 48 -18.70 -10.68 -6.15
CA LEU A 48 -17.26 -10.64 -6.40
C LEU A 48 -16.92 -10.90 -7.87
N GLU A 49 -17.50 -11.94 -8.48
CA GLU A 49 -17.34 -12.23 -9.92
C GLU A 49 -17.79 -11.04 -10.81
N GLY A 50 -18.88 -10.39 -10.42
CA GLY A 50 -19.40 -9.20 -11.11
C GLY A 50 -18.47 -7.98 -10.99
N ILE A 51 -17.89 -7.75 -9.82
CA ILE A 51 -16.92 -6.68 -9.58
C ILE A 51 -15.63 -6.95 -10.37
N GLU A 52 -15.12 -8.17 -10.36
CA GLU A 52 -13.95 -8.55 -11.14
C GLU A 52 -14.18 -8.35 -12.64
N ARG A 53 -15.39 -8.63 -13.16
CA ARG A 53 -15.74 -8.35 -14.54
C ARG A 53 -15.68 -6.86 -14.87
N LEU A 54 -16.23 -6.00 -14.00
CA LEU A 54 -16.17 -4.54 -14.17
C LEU A 54 -14.73 -4.01 -14.13
N ARG A 55 -13.87 -4.61 -13.32
CA ARG A 55 -12.44 -4.23 -13.24
C ARG A 55 -11.65 -4.63 -14.49
N ARG A 56 -11.96 -5.76 -15.11
CA ARG A 56 -11.32 -6.14 -16.39
C ARG A 56 -11.46 -5.06 -17.44
N ASP A 57 -12.58 -4.32 -17.41
CA ASP A 57 -12.83 -3.21 -18.34
C ASP A 57 -11.99 -1.96 -18.03
N SER A 58 -11.43 -1.84 -16.82
CA SER A 58 -10.54 -0.72 -16.44
C SER A 58 -9.11 -0.84 -16.99
N GLY A 59 -8.72 -2.00 -17.48
CA GLY A 59 -7.37 -2.30 -17.97
C GLY A 59 -6.27 -2.29 -16.90
N ARG A 60 -6.64 -2.24 -15.60
CA ARG A 60 -5.69 -2.35 -14.49
C ARG A 60 -6.11 -3.43 -13.50
N HIS A 61 -5.11 -4.02 -12.83
CA HIS A 61 -5.29 -5.18 -11.98
C HIS A 61 -4.51 -5.01 -10.66
N LEU A 62 -5.07 -5.57 -9.57
CA LEU A 62 -4.43 -5.58 -8.25
C LEU A 62 -3.21 -6.51 -8.23
N GLN A 63 -2.26 -6.21 -7.34
CA GLN A 63 -1.00 -6.95 -7.19
C GLN A 63 -1.16 -8.47 -6.99
N PRO A 64 -2.07 -8.99 -6.14
CA PRO A 64 -2.19 -10.45 -5.98
C PRO A 64 -2.44 -11.20 -7.28
N LEU A 65 -3.30 -10.64 -8.13
CA LEU A 65 -3.64 -11.25 -9.41
C LEU A 65 -2.43 -11.28 -10.35
N VAL A 66 -1.84 -10.12 -10.61
CA VAL A 66 -0.73 -10.03 -11.59
C VAL A 66 0.53 -10.74 -11.11
N ARG A 67 0.82 -10.74 -9.80
CA ARG A 67 1.96 -11.49 -9.25
C ARG A 67 1.76 -12.99 -9.33
N ARG A 68 0.56 -13.49 -9.05
CA ARG A 68 0.21 -14.91 -9.23
C ARG A 68 0.39 -15.36 -10.67
N GLU A 69 -0.15 -14.59 -11.63
CA GLU A 69 -0.01 -14.89 -13.05
C GLU A 69 1.45 -14.80 -13.53
N ALA A 70 2.18 -13.79 -13.08
CA ALA A 70 3.61 -13.65 -13.37
C ALA A 70 4.42 -14.86 -12.86
N ALA A 71 4.19 -15.29 -11.61
CA ALA A 71 4.86 -16.45 -11.03
C ALA A 71 4.52 -17.75 -11.79
N ARG A 72 3.25 -17.93 -12.17
CA ARG A 72 2.79 -19.08 -12.94
C ARG A 72 3.46 -19.14 -14.32
N LEU A 73 3.43 -18.05 -15.07
CA LEU A 73 4.03 -17.97 -16.41
C LEU A 73 5.56 -18.11 -16.34
N LEU A 74 6.20 -17.48 -15.36
CA LEU A 74 7.64 -17.61 -15.13
C LEU A 74 8.04 -19.07 -14.87
N ALA A 75 7.26 -19.80 -14.06
CA ALA A 75 7.51 -21.21 -13.78
C ALA A 75 7.39 -22.08 -15.04
N ILE A 76 6.45 -21.77 -15.94
CA ILE A 76 6.31 -22.44 -17.23
C ILE A 76 7.53 -22.16 -18.11
N LEU A 77 7.93 -20.89 -18.26
CA LEU A 77 9.07 -20.49 -19.07
C LEU A 77 10.37 -21.15 -18.60
N ARG A 78 10.62 -21.20 -17.29
CA ARG A 78 11.82 -21.84 -16.72
C ARG A 78 11.91 -23.34 -16.94
N ARG A 79 10.77 -24.01 -17.26
CA ARG A 79 10.70 -25.44 -17.61
C ARG A 79 10.69 -25.68 -19.11
N THR A 80 10.55 -24.62 -19.93
CA THR A 80 10.51 -24.73 -21.39
C THR A 80 11.90 -25.02 -21.93
N GLU A 81 12.04 -26.06 -22.74
CA GLU A 81 13.30 -26.46 -23.36
C GLU A 81 13.91 -25.32 -24.17
N GLY A 82 15.21 -25.10 -24.00
CA GLY A 82 15.97 -24.05 -24.69
C GLY A 82 15.91 -22.68 -24.03
N VAL A 83 15.14 -22.48 -22.95
CA VAL A 83 15.18 -21.28 -22.12
C VAL A 83 16.38 -21.34 -21.18
N LEU A 84 17.26 -20.34 -21.27
CA LEU A 84 18.45 -20.23 -20.44
C LEU A 84 18.18 -19.42 -19.17
N ARG A 85 17.46 -18.31 -19.32
CA ARG A 85 17.05 -17.39 -18.25
C ARG A 85 15.64 -16.90 -18.53
N ALA A 86 14.85 -16.65 -17.48
CA ALA A 86 13.57 -15.97 -17.60
C ALA A 86 13.27 -15.18 -16.31
N GLU A 87 12.78 -13.94 -16.45
CA GLU A 87 12.46 -13.06 -15.34
C GLU A 87 11.19 -12.23 -15.62
N VAL A 88 10.52 -11.86 -14.51
CA VAL A 88 9.44 -10.88 -14.51
C VAL A 88 10.04 -9.49 -14.68
N ALA A 89 9.36 -8.64 -15.43
CA ALA A 89 9.77 -7.26 -15.69
C ALA A 89 8.63 -6.27 -15.38
N GLY A 90 8.73 -5.05 -15.89
CA GLY A 90 7.66 -4.05 -15.86
C GLY A 90 7.22 -3.63 -14.47
N SER A 91 5.98 -3.21 -14.40
CA SER A 91 5.34 -2.69 -13.18
C SER A 91 5.23 -3.75 -12.08
N VAL A 92 5.10 -5.04 -12.43
CA VAL A 92 5.06 -6.14 -11.46
C VAL A 92 6.41 -6.26 -10.74
N ARG A 93 7.53 -6.20 -11.46
CA ARG A 93 8.87 -6.25 -10.88
C ARG A 93 9.17 -5.01 -10.03
N ARG A 94 8.70 -3.83 -10.45
CA ARG A 94 8.80 -2.59 -9.67
C ARG A 94 7.83 -2.51 -8.50
N ARG A 95 6.99 -3.54 -8.30
CA ARG A 95 5.99 -3.62 -7.22
C ARG A 95 5.06 -2.40 -7.17
N THR A 96 4.61 -1.91 -8.35
CA THR A 96 3.60 -0.85 -8.39
C THR A 96 2.27 -1.33 -7.80
N GLU A 97 1.46 -0.45 -7.24
CA GLU A 97 0.20 -0.77 -6.53
C GLU A 97 -0.81 -1.54 -7.40
N THR A 98 -0.85 -1.20 -8.69
CA THR A 98 -1.64 -1.90 -9.71
C THR A 98 -0.83 -2.04 -10.99
N SER A 99 -1.15 -3.03 -11.83
CA SER A 99 -0.48 -3.24 -13.12
C SER A 99 -1.49 -3.40 -14.26
N GLY A 100 -1.12 -2.94 -15.47
CA GLY A 100 -1.95 -3.12 -16.67
C GLY A 100 -1.75 -4.47 -17.35
N ASN A 101 -0.55 -5.06 -17.17
CA ASN A 101 -0.14 -6.31 -17.80
C ASN A 101 0.88 -7.06 -16.95
N VAL A 102 1.29 -8.23 -17.42
CA VAL A 102 2.42 -9.01 -16.89
C VAL A 102 3.52 -9.00 -17.94
N ASP A 103 4.65 -8.34 -17.65
CA ASP A 103 5.82 -8.31 -18.53
C ASP A 103 6.82 -9.40 -18.15
N LEU A 104 7.31 -10.14 -19.14
CA LEU A 104 8.30 -11.21 -19.00
C LEU A 104 9.39 -11.06 -20.05
N VAL A 105 10.62 -11.39 -19.67
CA VAL A 105 11.77 -11.48 -20.57
C VAL A 105 12.39 -12.85 -20.42
N ALA A 106 12.72 -13.51 -21.53
CA ALA A 106 13.39 -14.80 -21.56
C ALA A 106 14.62 -14.76 -22.48
N ALA A 107 15.64 -15.52 -22.14
CA ALA A 107 16.81 -15.76 -23.00
C ALA A 107 16.71 -17.13 -23.63
N ALA A 108 16.80 -17.21 -24.96
CA ALA A 108 16.85 -18.48 -25.70
C ALA A 108 17.55 -18.31 -27.05
N GLY A 109 18.21 -19.37 -27.52
CA GLY A 109 18.84 -19.39 -28.85
C GLY A 109 17.82 -19.44 -29.99
N ARG A 110 16.63 -19.97 -29.75
CA ARG A 110 15.52 -20.10 -30.73
C ARG A 110 14.23 -19.56 -30.11
N PRO A 111 13.78 -18.35 -30.47
CA PRO A 111 12.58 -17.73 -29.86
C PRO A 111 11.29 -18.49 -30.13
N ARG A 112 11.09 -19.01 -31.34
CA ARG A 112 9.82 -19.58 -31.79
C ARG A 112 9.26 -20.68 -30.87
N PRO A 113 10.01 -21.74 -30.45
CA PRO A 113 9.47 -22.75 -29.55
C PRO A 113 9.04 -22.17 -28.18
N VAL A 114 9.77 -21.18 -27.67
CA VAL A 114 9.46 -20.53 -26.40
C VAL A 114 8.17 -19.71 -26.50
N LEU A 115 8.01 -18.94 -27.60
CA LEU A 115 6.79 -18.18 -27.87
C LEU A 115 5.57 -19.09 -28.08
N GLU A 116 5.76 -20.26 -28.71
CA GLU A 116 4.70 -21.28 -28.87
C GLU A 116 4.28 -21.87 -27.52
N ALA A 117 5.24 -22.24 -26.67
CA ALA A 117 4.98 -22.73 -25.33
C ALA A 117 4.25 -21.68 -24.46
N PHE A 118 4.67 -20.41 -24.56
CA PHE A 118 4.01 -19.31 -23.85
C PHE A 118 2.58 -19.09 -24.34
N ALA A 119 2.34 -19.05 -25.65
CA ALA A 119 1.02 -18.87 -26.24
C ALA A 119 0.05 -20.03 -25.96
N SER A 120 0.60 -21.23 -25.72
CA SER A 120 -0.17 -22.44 -25.39
C SER A 120 -0.26 -22.70 -23.88
N SER A 121 0.23 -21.76 -23.05
CA SER A 121 0.21 -21.92 -21.58
C SER A 121 -1.23 -22.05 -21.07
N PRO A 122 -1.49 -22.93 -20.09
CA PRO A 122 -2.80 -23.03 -19.44
C PRO A 122 -3.28 -21.65 -18.96
N GLY A 123 -4.57 -21.33 -19.19
CA GLY A 123 -5.16 -20.03 -18.82
C GLY A 123 -4.90 -18.92 -19.85
N VAL A 124 -4.26 -19.17 -20.98
CA VAL A 124 -4.26 -18.28 -22.15
C VAL A 124 -5.55 -18.49 -22.95
N THR A 125 -6.28 -17.41 -23.20
CA THR A 125 -7.56 -17.45 -23.96
C THR A 125 -7.43 -16.90 -25.37
N GLU A 126 -6.43 -16.06 -25.62
CA GLU A 126 -6.25 -15.37 -26.90
C GLU A 126 -4.78 -15.00 -27.10
N VAL A 127 -4.29 -15.13 -28.32
CA VAL A 127 -3.02 -14.53 -28.76
C VAL A 127 -3.34 -13.19 -29.40
N ILE A 128 -3.01 -12.09 -28.69
CA ILE A 128 -3.30 -10.71 -29.14
C ILE A 128 -2.32 -10.28 -30.23
N GLU A 129 -1.02 -10.58 -30.03
CA GLU A 129 0.04 -10.23 -30.97
C GLU A 129 1.12 -11.32 -30.96
N ARG A 130 1.66 -11.64 -32.15
CA ARG A 130 2.79 -12.54 -32.30
C ARG A 130 3.80 -11.96 -33.30
N GLY A 131 5.01 -11.72 -32.82
CA GLY A 131 6.16 -11.31 -33.60
C GLY A 131 7.25 -12.40 -33.67
N PRO A 132 8.41 -12.11 -34.25
CA PRO A 132 9.53 -13.04 -34.33
C PRO A 132 10.20 -13.32 -32.98
N ASP A 133 10.18 -12.35 -32.04
CA ASP A 133 10.85 -12.37 -30.74
C ASP A 133 9.92 -11.98 -29.57
N ARG A 134 8.63 -11.75 -29.84
CA ARG A 134 7.66 -11.31 -28.83
C ARG A 134 6.29 -11.97 -29.06
N CYS A 135 5.56 -12.13 -27.96
CA CYS A 135 4.17 -12.58 -27.98
C CYS A 135 3.40 -11.91 -26.85
N THR A 136 2.21 -11.39 -27.19
CA THR A 136 1.24 -10.86 -26.22
C THR A 136 0.03 -11.76 -26.20
N VAL A 137 -0.37 -12.19 -25.03
CA VAL A 137 -1.54 -13.06 -24.82
C VAL A 137 -2.50 -12.41 -23.83
N ARG A 138 -3.79 -12.82 -23.92
CA ARG A 138 -4.80 -12.53 -22.90
C ARG A 138 -4.94 -13.73 -21.97
N LEU A 139 -4.93 -13.44 -20.67
CA LEU A 139 -5.16 -14.48 -19.67
C LEU A 139 -6.64 -14.58 -19.32
N GLU A 140 -7.11 -15.76 -18.99
CA GLU A 140 -8.47 -16.04 -18.51
C GLU A 140 -8.81 -15.18 -17.28
N SER A 141 -7.82 -14.94 -16.42
CA SER A 141 -7.94 -14.08 -15.25
C SER A 141 -8.08 -12.59 -15.58
N GLY A 142 -7.91 -12.18 -16.85
CA GLY A 142 -8.16 -10.83 -17.37
C GLY A 142 -6.93 -10.07 -17.87
N PRO A 143 -5.81 -9.98 -17.14
CA PRO A 143 -4.64 -9.19 -17.57
C PRO A 143 -4.01 -9.75 -18.84
N PRO A 144 -3.54 -8.89 -19.76
CA PRO A 144 -2.62 -9.32 -20.81
C PRO A 144 -1.26 -9.68 -20.23
N ALA A 145 -0.55 -10.57 -20.93
CA ALA A 145 0.84 -10.91 -20.60
C ALA A 145 1.71 -10.78 -21.85
N ASP A 146 2.87 -10.16 -21.69
CA ASP A 146 3.83 -9.88 -22.73
C ASP A 146 5.12 -10.67 -22.47
N LEU A 147 5.55 -11.45 -23.45
CA LEU A 147 6.85 -12.12 -23.43
C LEU A 147 7.74 -11.57 -24.53
N ARG A 148 8.95 -11.18 -24.17
CA ARG A 148 10.05 -10.93 -25.09
C ARG A 148 11.13 -12.01 -24.95
N VAL A 149 11.55 -12.60 -26.06
CA VAL A 149 12.63 -13.60 -26.09
C VAL A 149 13.82 -13.02 -26.81
N VAL A 150 14.99 -13.03 -26.17
CA VAL A 150 16.22 -12.43 -26.68
C VAL A 150 17.40 -13.43 -26.62
N PRO A 151 18.51 -13.20 -27.38
CA PRO A 151 19.75 -13.93 -27.17
C PRO A 151 20.28 -13.70 -25.75
N ASP A 152 21.01 -14.67 -25.19
CA ASP A 152 21.47 -14.63 -23.79
C ASP A 152 22.30 -13.38 -23.46
N ARG A 153 23.20 -12.97 -24.38
CA ARG A 153 23.99 -11.73 -24.24
C ARG A 153 23.17 -10.44 -24.15
N SER A 154 21.96 -10.44 -24.73
CA SER A 154 21.04 -9.29 -24.72
C SER A 154 20.10 -9.28 -23.52
N PHE A 155 20.03 -10.38 -22.78
CA PHE A 155 19.07 -10.54 -21.66
C PHE A 155 19.18 -9.45 -20.58
N PRO A 156 20.38 -9.06 -20.08
CA PRO A 156 20.48 -8.03 -19.06
C PRO A 156 19.92 -6.68 -19.53
N PHE A 157 20.19 -6.30 -20.77
CA PHE A 157 19.73 -5.04 -21.37
C PHE A 157 18.21 -5.05 -21.58
N ALA A 158 17.69 -6.15 -22.13
CA ALA A 158 16.26 -6.33 -22.33
C ALA A 158 15.50 -6.30 -20.99
N LEU A 159 16.04 -6.96 -19.97
CA LEU A 159 15.46 -6.97 -18.61
C LEU A 159 15.49 -5.57 -17.97
N ALA A 160 16.63 -4.86 -18.03
CA ALA A 160 16.79 -3.50 -17.51
C ALA A 160 15.79 -2.54 -18.18
N ARG A 161 15.69 -2.58 -19.51
CA ARG A 161 14.74 -1.77 -20.27
C ARG A 161 13.30 -2.11 -19.96
N ALA A 162 12.92 -3.39 -19.97
CA ALA A 162 11.57 -3.82 -19.70
C ALA A 162 11.15 -3.56 -18.24
N THR A 163 12.08 -3.63 -17.28
CA THR A 163 11.84 -3.29 -15.88
C THR A 163 11.59 -1.80 -15.71
N GLY A 164 12.39 -0.97 -16.25
CA GLY A 164 12.55 0.50 -16.32
C GLY A 164 11.79 1.25 -15.30
N SER A 165 11.17 2.30 -15.15
CA SER A 165 10.16 3.05 -15.87
C SER A 165 10.72 3.60 -17.20
N ARG A 166 9.85 4.17 -18.02
CA ARG A 166 10.31 4.83 -19.26
C ARG A 166 11.24 5.99 -18.94
N ALA A 167 10.92 6.76 -17.91
CA ALA A 167 11.71 7.91 -17.46
C ALA A 167 13.07 7.46 -16.92
N HIS A 168 13.11 6.47 -16.02
CA HIS A 168 14.36 5.90 -15.52
C HIS A 168 15.26 5.39 -16.65
N HIS A 169 14.71 4.62 -17.59
CA HIS A 169 15.51 4.12 -18.72
C HIS A 169 16.05 5.27 -19.59
N ALA A 170 15.24 6.29 -19.87
CA ALA A 170 15.68 7.46 -20.62
C ALA A 170 16.83 8.21 -19.91
N ALA A 171 16.76 8.33 -18.58
CA ALA A 171 17.82 8.91 -17.76
C ALA A 171 19.12 8.07 -17.81
N LEU A 172 19.01 6.72 -17.75
CA LEU A 172 20.18 5.84 -17.93
C LEU A 172 20.80 5.98 -19.32
N VAL A 173 19.99 6.06 -20.39
CA VAL A 173 20.48 6.30 -21.76
C VAL A 173 21.20 7.66 -21.86
N ALA A 174 20.63 8.71 -21.27
CA ALA A 174 21.28 10.03 -21.24
C ALA A 174 22.62 10.00 -20.48
N ARG A 175 22.68 9.25 -19.37
CA ARG A 175 23.92 9.03 -18.61
C ARG A 175 24.94 8.27 -19.42
N ALA A 176 24.56 7.16 -20.06
CA ALA A 176 25.46 6.37 -20.92
C ALA A 176 26.14 7.26 -21.96
N ARG A 177 25.37 8.13 -22.65
CA ARG A 177 25.89 9.06 -23.63
C ARG A 177 26.94 10.04 -23.07
N ARG A 178 26.74 10.53 -21.83
CA ARG A 178 27.74 11.39 -21.16
C ARG A 178 29.05 10.66 -20.87
N LEU A 179 28.99 9.35 -20.72
CA LEU A 179 30.14 8.48 -20.47
C LEU A 179 30.76 7.91 -21.76
N GLY A 180 30.34 8.40 -22.95
CA GLY A 180 30.83 7.89 -24.22
C GLY A 180 30.30 6.50 -24.59
N LEU A 181 29.16 6.12 -24.05
CA LEU A 181 28.49 4.85 -24.31
C LEU A 181 27.13 5.07 -25.01
N ASP A 182 26.73 4.14 -25.85
CA ASP A 182 25.37 4.03 -26.36
C ASP A 182 24.70 2.80 -25.72
N LEU A 183 23.60 3.04 -25.01
CA LEU A 183 22.76 2.02 -24.37
C LEU A 183 21.45 1.89 -25.13
N ASP A 184 21.15 0.70 -25.64
CA ASP A 184 19.86 0.38 -26.26
C ASP A 184 19.16 -0.82 -25.57
N ALA A 185 18.16 -1.37 -26.24
CA ALA A 185 17.33 -2.44 -25.66
C ALA A 185 18.04 -3.81 -25.60
N ASP A 186 19.13 -3.99 -26.32
CA ASP A 186 19.73 -5.29 -26.57
C ASP A 186 21.23 -5.32 -26.29
N ARG A 187 21.86 -4.15 -26.14
CA ARG A 187 23.30 -4.03 -25.96
C ARG A 187 23.73 -2.64 -25.45
N MET A 188 24.99 -2.58 -25.05
CA MET A 188 25.74 -1.35 -24.82
C MET A 188 27.00 -1.34 -25.72
N THR A 189 27.35 -0.20 -26.28
CA THR A 189 28.54 -0.05 -27.14
C THR A 189 29.32 1.21 -26.76
N ARG A 190 30.65 1.19 -27.00
CA ARG A 190 31.51 2.38 -26.90
C ARG A 190 31.28 3.25 -28.12
N ARG A 191 31.12 4.53 -27.95
CA ARG A 191 30.89 5.47 -29.07
C ARG A 191 32.14 5.72 -29.88
N GLU A 192 33.32 5.53 -29.29
CA GLU A 192 34.62 5.78 -29.92
C GLU A 192 34.89 4.84 -31.09
N ASP A 193 34.63 3.54 -30.89
CA ASP A 193 35.00 2.48 -31.84
C ASP A 193 33.85 1.51 -32.17
N GLY A 194 32.67 1.70 -31.57
CA GLY A 194 31.52 0.81 -31.76
C GLY A 194 31.64 -0.54 -31.07
N SER A 195 32.70 -0.78 -30.29
CA SER A 195 32.91 -2.06 -29.60
C SER A 195 31.83 -2.34 -28.59
N ALA A 196 31.42 -3.63 -28.47
CA ALA A 196 30.43 -4.05 -27.53
C ALA A 196 30.97 -4.01 -26.08
N VAL A 197 30.12 -3.56 -25.14
CA VAL A 197 30.37 -3.67 -23.71
C VAL A 197 29.60 -4.87 -23.20
N GLU A 198 30.30 -5.91 -22.80
CA GLU A 198 29.70 -7.15 -22.33
C GLU A 198 29.21 -6.97 -20.87
N CYS A 199 27.90 -7.27 -20.63
CA CYS A 199 27.29 -7.24 -19.31
C CYS A 199 26.62 -8.59 -19.05
N ALA A 200 27.09 -9.32 -18.03
CA ALA A 200 26.53 -10.62 -17.68
C ALA A 200 25.15 -10.52 -17.01
N ASP A 201 24.89 -9.41 -16.33
CA ASP A 201 23.68 -9.12 -15.55
C ASP A 201 23.37 -7.61 -15.54
N GLU A 202 22.26 -7.22 -14.89
CA GLU A 202 21.90 -5.81 -14.73
C GLU A 202 22.90 -5.03 -13.87
N GLU A 203 23.51 -5.66 -12.86
CA GLU A 203 24.51 -5.01 -12.00
C GLU A 203 25.72 -4.56 -12.80
N ALA A 204 26.13 -5.35 -13.80
CA ALA A 204 27.18 -4.97 -14.72
C ALA A 204 26.83 -3.72 -15.55
N ILE A 205 25.57 -3.59 -15.99
CA ILE A 205 25.10 -2.38 -16.69
C ILE A 205 25.25 -1.15 -15.79
N PHE A 206 24.77 -1.22 -14.54
CA PHE A 206 24.88 -0.10 -13.60
C PHE A 206 26.34 0.24 -13.29
N ARG A 207 27.20 -0.76 -13.13
CA ARG A 207 28.64 -0.59 -12.89
C ARG A 207 29.34 0.12 -14.07
N GLU A 208 29.04 -0.25 -15.31
CA GLU A 208 29.57 0.44 -16.50
C GLU A 208 29.07 1.90 -16.57
N LEU A 209 27.92 2.18 -16.04
CA LEU A 209 27.38 3.53 -15.89
C LEU A 209 27.92 4.28 -14.65
N GLY A 210 28.86 3.70 -13.89
CA GLY A 210 29.44 4.28 -12.68
C GLY A 210 28.43 4.39 -11.54
N LEU A 211 27.48 3.45 -11.43
CA LEU A 211 26.44 3.43 -10.43
C LEU A 211 26.44 2.07 -9.68
N PRO A 212 26.09 2.05 -8.39
CA PRO A 212 25.65 0.81 -7.75
C PRO A 212 24.33 0.38 -8.38
N TRP A 213 24.01 -0.91 -8.22
CA TRP A 213 22.72 -1.44 -8.68
C TRP A 213 21.55 -0.74 -7.98
N ILE A 214 20.60 -0.27 -8.78
CA ILE A 214 19.40 0.39 -8.29
C ILE A 214 18.27 -0.64 -8.24
N PRO A 215 17.67 -0.90 -7.06
CA PRO A 215 16.53 -1.80 -6.92
C PRO A 215 15.38 -1.44 -7.87
N PRO A 216 14.70 -2.43 -8.47
CA PRO A 216 13.59 -2.17 -9.40
C PRO A 216 12.52 -1.24 -8.84
N GLU A 217 12.22 -1.35 -7.54
CA GLU A 217 11.20 -0.55 -6.86
C GLU A 217 11.49 0.96 -6.87
N LEU A 218 12.76 1.36 -7.01
CA LEU A 218 13.18 2.75 -7.04
C LEU A 218 13.27 3.35 -8.45
N ARG A 219 13.16 2.54 -9.51
CA ARG A 219 13.41 2.96 -10.91
C ARG A 219 12.25 3.75 -11.50
N GLU A 220 11.94 4.93 -10.95
CA GLU A 220 10.83 5.78 -11.40
C GLU A 220 11.26 7.19 -11.87
N ASP A 221 12.58 7.47 -11.88
CA ASP A 221 13.15 8.80 -12.17
C ASP A 221 12.75 9.86 -11.14
N GLU A 222 12.83 9.45 -9.87
CA GLU A 222 12.52 10.29 -8.72
C GLU A 222 13.77 10.67 -7.91
N GLY A 223 14.95 10.67 -8.55
CA GLY A 223 16.24 11.02 -7.95
C GLY A 223 17.07 9.82 -7.49
N GLU A 224 16.71 8.61 -7.90
CA GLU A 224 17.43 7.39 -7.55
C GLU A 224 18.81 7.30 -8.21
N ILE A 225 18.98 7.91 -9.40
CA ILE A 225 20.28 7.93 -10.10
C ILE A 225 21.26 8.84 -9.37
N GLU A 226 20.83 10.03 -8.96
CA GLU A 226 21.64 10.99 -8.19
C GLU A 226 21.92 10.47 -6.77
N ALA A 227 20.97 9.78 -6.18
CA ALA A 227 21.17 9.12 -4.90
C ALA A 227 22.18 7.98 -4.99
N ALA A 228 22.11 7.17 -6.06
CA ALA A 228 23.04 6.10 -6.34
C ALA A 228 24.46 6.64 -6.56
N GLU A 229 24.60 7.66 -7.40
CA GLU A 229 25.88 8.34 -7.68
C GLU A 229 26.51 8.93 -6.40
N GLY A 230 25.68 9.48 -5.51
CA GLY A 230 26.12 10.04 -4.23
C GLY A 230 26.26 9.03 -3.09
N GLY A 231 26.06 7.74 -3.32
CA GLY A 231 26.11 6.70 -2.27
C GLY A 231 25.00 6.84 -1.21
N ARG A 232 23.84 7.41 -1.57
CA ARG A 232 22.73 7.73 -0.65
C ARG A 232 21.50 6.84 -0.85
N LEU A 233 21.61 5.77 -1.63
CA LEU A 233 20.52 4.79 -1.68
C LEU A 233 20.35 4.14 -0.32
N PRO A 234 19.12 4.07 0.23
CA PRO A 234 18.88 3.40 1.50
C PRO A 234 19.00 1.87 1.34
N ARG A 235 19.38 1.19 2.42
CA ARG A 235 19.09 -0.25 2.54
C ARG A 235 17.59 -0.39 2.71
N LEU A 236 16.91 -0.79 1.66
CA LEU A 236 15.45 -0.94 1.66
C LEU A 236 15.02 -2.07 2.59
N VAL A 237 13.88 -1.84 3.27
CA VAL A 237 13.26 -2.86 4.12
C VAL A 237 12.90 -4.11 3.33
N GLU A 238 13.05 -5.27 3.97
CA GLU A 238 12.71 -6.59 3.44
C GLU A 238 11.71 -7.30 4.36
N ALA A 239 11.00 -8.30 3.83
CA ALA A 239 10.04 -9.08 4.62
C ALA A 239 10.69 -9.73 5.85
N GLY A 240 11.95 -10.20 5.73
CA GLY A 240 12.73 -10.78 6.82
C GLY A 240 13.18 -9.78 7.89
N ASP A 241 13.06 -8.47 7.66
CA ASP A 241 13.33 -7.46 8.69
C ASP A 241 12.16 -7.34 9.68
N LEU A 242 10.92 -7.69 9.27
CA LEU A 242 9.75 -7.60 10.14
C LEU A 242 9.85 -8.56 11.31
N ARG A 243 9.52 -8.09 12.51
CA ARG A 243 9.49 -8.84 13.76
C ARG A 243 8.08 -9.12 14.24
N GLY A 244 7.09 -8.45 13.71
CA GLY A 244 5.68 -8.63 14.04
C GLY A 244 4.79 -7.82 13.13
N VAL A 245 3.49 -7.86 13.42
CA VAL A 245 2.47 -6.98 12.83
C VAL A 245 1.73 -6.27 13.96
N LEU A 246 1.24 -5.05 13.68
CA LEU A 246 0.63 -4.18 14.69
C LEU A 246 -0.84 -3.81 14.36
N HIS A 247 -1.41 -4.40 13.31
CA HIS A 247 -2.80 -4.19 12.92
C HIS A 247 -3.35 -5.47 12.29
N CYS A 248 -4.12 -6.19 13.08
CA CYS A 248 -4.91 -7.34 12.63
C CYS A 248 -6.08 -7.58 13.59
N HIS A 249 -7.07 -8.31 13.11
CA HIS A 249 -8.36 -8.52 13.75
C HIS A 249 -8.58 -9.99 14.10
N SER A 250 -9.44 -10.25 15.08
CA SER A 250 -9.84 -11.57 15.46
C SER A 250 -11.37 -11.75 15.39
N SER A 251 -11.85 -12.95 15.69
CA SER A 251 -13.27 -13.25 15.78
C SER A 251 -14.00 -12.52 16.92
N TRP A 252 -13.29 -11.72 17.70
CA TRP A 252 -13.93 -10.81 18.67
C TRP A 252 -14.63 -9.65 17.96
N SER A 253 -14.07 -9.12 16.86
CA SER A 253 -14.76 -8.15 16.00
C SER A 253 -15.19 -8.81 14.68
N ASP A 254 -14.49 -8.58 13.57
CA ASP A 254 -14.83 -9.05 12.24
C ASP A 254 -13.77 -9.95 11.59
N GLY A 255 -12.77 -10.35 12.35
CA GLY A 255 -11.82 -11.36 11.90
C GLY A 255 -12.48 -12.75 11.83
N LEU A 256 -11.94 -13.60 10.94
CA LEU A 256 -12.44 -14.97 10.71
C LEU A 256 -11.74 -16.01 11.59
N ALA A 257 -10.68 -15.64 12.30
CA ALA A 257 -9.85 -16.52 13.11
C ALA A 257 -9.83 -16.07 14.57
N THR A 258 -9.69 -17.01 15.49
CA THR A 258 -9.53 -16.74 16.93
C THR A 258 -8.20 -16.03 17.20
N VAL A 259 -8.05 -15.42 18.37
CA VAL A 259 -6.78 -14.81 18.82
C VAL A 259 -5.63 -15.84 18.76
N ALA A 260 -5.90 -17.06 19.19
CA ALA A 260 -4.90 -18.14 19.19
C ALA A 260 -4.47 -18.52 17.76
N GLU A 261 -5.41 -18.67 16.82
CA GLU A 261 -5.11 -19.00 15.42
C GLU A 261 -4.30 -17.87 14.74
N MET A 262 -4.67 -16.61 14.97
CA MET A 262 -3.91 -15.46 14.46
C MET A 262 -2.49 -15.43 15.04
N ALA A 263 -2.33 -15.68 16.33
CA ALA A 263 -1.02 -15.73 16.99
C ALA A 263 -0.15 -16.86 16.42
N GLU A 264 -0.69 -18.07 16.26
CA GLU A 264 0.05 -19.19 15.66
C GLU A 264 0.40 -18.93 14.20
N GLY A 265 -0.50 -18.30 13.44
CA GLY A 265 -0.22 -17.86 12.07
C GLY A 265 0.95 -16.88 11.99
N ALA A 266 1.00 -15.89 12.88
CA ALA A 266 2.11 -14.94 12.97
C ALA A 266 3.44 -15.64 13.37
N ARG A 267 3.39 -16.55 14.34
CA ARG A 267 4.55 -17.36 14.74
C ARG A 267 5.08 -18.23 13.59
N ALA A 268 4.20 -18.86 12.84
CA ALA A 268 4.56 -19.66 11.66
C ALA A 268 5.24 -18.82 10.56
N LEU A 269 5.02 -17.50 10.53
CA LEU A 269 5.73 -16.54 9.66
C LEU A 269 7.04 -16.04 10.27
N GLY A 270 7.46 -16.56 11.43
CA GLY A 270 8.71 -16.18 12.12
C GLY A 270 8.62 -14.84 12.87
N MET A 271 7.42 -14.34 13.14
CA MET A 271 7.20 -13.13 13.91
C MET A 271 7.38 -13.38 15.41
N SER A 272 7.78 -12.36 16.15
CA SER A 272 8.00 -12.40 17.60
C SER A 272 6.88 -11.75 18.40
N TYR A 273 5.97 -11.01 17.73
CA TYR A 273 4.81 -10.38 18.35
C TYR A 273 3.68 -10.11 17.37
N LEU A 274 2.49 -9.95 17.93
CA LEU A 274 1.25 -9.61 17.23
C LEU A 274 0.56 -8.48 17.99
N GLY A 275 0.27 -7.36 17.35
CA GLY A 275 -0.65 -6.33 17.84
C GLY A 275 -2.06 -6.65 17.36
N LEU A 276 -2.90 -7.12 18.26
CA LEU A 276 -4.31 -7.34 17.97
C LEU A 276 -5.05 -6.01 18.10
N ALA A 277 -5.74 -5.57 17.05
CA ALA A 277 -6.34 -4.25 16.94
C ALA A 277 -7.83 -4.35 16.55
N ASP A 278 -8.60 -5.17 17.26
CA ASP A 278 -10.03 -5.29 17.03
C ASP A 278 -10.73 -3.94 17.12
N HIS A 279 -11.82 -3.77 16.38
CA HIS A 279 -12.53 -2.50 16.22
C HIS A 279 -13.19 -2.00 17.51
N SER A 280 -13.17 -0.67 17.73
CA SER A 280 -13.96 0.00 18.77
C SER A 280 -15.45 0.02 18.40
N ARG A 281 -16.30 0.31 19.39
CA ARG A 281 -17.78 0.17 19.27
C ARG A 281 -18.42 1.00 18.17
N ALA A 282 -17.80 2.14 17.75
CA ALA A 282 -18.34 2.97 16.67
C ALA A 282 -18.35 2.23 15.32
N ALA A 283 -17.47 1.26 15.13
CA ALA A 283 -17.48 0.35 13.99
C ALA A 283 -18.53 -0.79 14.17
N ALA A 284 -19.77 -0.44 14.42
CA ALA A 284 -20.84 -1.41 14.68
C ALA A 284 -21.03 -2.42 13.53
N TYR A 285 -20.77 -2.00 12.28
CA TYR A 285 -20.81 -2.86 11.10
C TYR A 285 -19.74 -3.97 11.14
N ALA A 286 -18.63 -3.74 11.86
CA ALA A 286 -17.51 -4.68 12.04
C ALA A 286 -17.61 -5.42 13.40
N GLY A 287 -18.74 -5.38 14.10
CA GLY A 287 -18.89 -6.02 15.39
C GLY A 287 -18.06 -5.38 16.49
N GLY A 288 -17.76 -4.08 16.38
CA GLY A 288 -16.89 -3.33 17.29
C GLY A 288 -17.18 -3.54 18.77
N LEU A 289 -16.14 -3.65 19.57
CA LEU A 289 -16.18 -4.09 20.95
C LEU A 289 -16.52 -2.94 21.92
N SER A 290 -17.29 -3.27 22.95
CA SER A 290 -17.43 -2.42 24.14
C SER A 290 -16.21 -2.56 25.07
N PRO A 291 -16.00 -1.64 26.02
CA PRO A 291 -14.95 -1.76 27.03
C PRO A 291 -14.98 -3.10 27.80
N ASP A 292 -16.16 -3.60 28.15
CA ASP A 292 -16.27 -4.87 28.87
C ASP A 292 -15.85 -6.06 28.01
N ARG A 293 -16.21 -6.07 26.71
CA ARG A 293 -15.77 -7.10 25.78
C ARG A 293 -14.25 -7.08 25.55
N PHE A 294 -13.61 -5.90 25.48
CA PHE A 294 -12.16 -5.80 25.45
C PHE A 294 -11.51 -6.41 26.70
N ARG A 295 -12.03 -6.12 27.89
CA ARG A 295 -11.51 -6.72 29.12
C ARG A 295 -11.67 -8.25 29.17
N GLU A 296 -12.71 -8.79 28.55
CA GLU A 296 -12.85 -10.24 28.37
C GLU A 296 -11.80 -10.79 27.39
N GLN A 297 -11.61 -10.15 26.25
CA GLN A 297 -10.57 -10.51 25.28
C GLN A 297 -9.17 -10.49 25.92
N TRP A 298 -8.88 -9.50 26.75
CA TRP A 298 -7.57 -9.42 27.43
C TRP A 298 -7.29 -10.59 28.35
N LYS A 299 -8.32 -11.21 28.94
CA LYS A 299 -8.12 -12.44 29.73
C LYS A 299 -7.62 -13.59 28.85
N GLU A 300 -8.14 -13.70 27.63
CA GLU A 300 -7.67 -14.67 26.62
C GLU A 300 -6.24 -14.35 26.20
N ILE A 301 -5.96 -13.09 25.83
CA ILE A 301 -4.61 -12.63 25.45
C ILE A 301 -3.60 -12.92 26.58
N ASP A 302 -3.93 -12.63 27.82
CA ASP A 302 -3.05 -12.87 28.97
C ASP A 302 -2.81 -14.36 29.22
N ALA A 303 -3.82 -15.20 29.00
CA ALA A 303 -3.66 -16.65 29.10
C ALA A 303 -2.71 -17.17 28.01
N LEU A 304 -2.87 -16.73 26.77
CA LEU A 304 -1.99 -17.10 25.65
C LEU A 304 -0.55 -16.58 25.86
N ASN A 305 -0.39 -15.34 26.31
CA ASN A 305 0.93 -14.76 26.60
C ASN A 305 1.68 -15.55 27.71
N ARG A 306 0.96 -16.09 28.70
CA ARG A 306 1.59 -16.99 29.70
C ARG A 306 2.07 -18.29 29.08
N VAL A 307 1.34 -18.84 28.10
CA VAL A 307 1.74 -20.07 27.38
C VAL A 307 2.95 -19.80 26.49
N TYR A 308 2.99 -18.66 25.78
CA TYR A 308 4.08 -18.31 24.87
C TYR A 308 5.37 -17.87 25.59
N GLY A 309 5.25 -17.35 26.81
CA GLY A 309 6.38 -16.83 27.58
C GLY A 309 7.16 -15.78 26.81
N ASP A 310 8.50 -15.88 26.81
CA ASP A 310 9.37 -14.93 26.10
C ASP A 310 9.48 -15.17 24.59
N SER A 311 8.88 -16.26 24.08
CA SER A 311 9.04 -16.64 22.68
C SER A 311 8.15 -15.83 21.73
N PHE A 312 7.00 -15.34 22.23
CA PHE A 312 6.05 -14.57 21.44
C PHE A 312 5.15 -13.72 22.34
N ARG A 313 4.74 -12.54 21.86
CA ARG A 313 3.87 -11.62 22.61
C ARG A 313 2.68 -11.15 21.76
N ILE A 314 1.48 -11.28 22.30
CA ILE A 314 0.28 -10.61 21.78
C ILE A 314 0.13 -9.30 22.56
N LEU A 315 0.10 -8.17 21.86
CA LEU A 315 -0.16 -6.84 22.44
C LEU A 315 -1.66 -6.60 22.47
N ARG A 316 -2.16 -6.04 23.59
CA ARG A 316 -3.54 -5.56 23.74
C ARG A 316 -3.69 -4.27 22.96
N GLY A 317 -4.14 -4.38 21.71
CA GLY A 317 -4.36 -3.23 20.84
C GLY A 317 -5.84 -2.93 20.62
N VAL A 318 -6.09 -1.81 19.97
CA VAL A 318 -7.40 -1.38 19.48
C VAL A 318 -7.25 -0.61 18.19
N GLU A 319 -8.11 -0.87 17.23
CA GLU A 319 -8.39 0.08 16.16
C GLU A 319 -9.58 0.96 16.58
N VAL A 320 -9.23 2.18 17.07
CA VAL A 320 -10.21 3.13 17.56
C VAL A 320 -10.69 4.04 16.43
N ASP A 321 -12.00 4.22 16.31
CA ASP A 321 -12.58 5.15 15.37
C ASP A 321 -12.27 6.60 15.73
N VAL A 322 -11.81 7.36 14.74
CA VAL A 322 -11.74 8.83 14.82
C VAL A 322 -13.11 9.38 14.44
N LEU A 323 -13.80 9.99 15.36
CA LEU A 323 -15.15 10.53 15.18
C LEU A 323 -15.14 11.79 14.28
N PRO A 324 -16.30 12.25 13.76
CA PRO A 324 -16.34 13.37 12.81
C PRO A 324 -15.75 14.69 13.32
N ASP A 325 -15.75 14.91 14.64
CA ASP A 325 -15.14 16.07 15.27
C ASP A 325 -13.65 15.88 15.62
N GLY A 326 -13.08 14.71 15.33
CA GLY A 326 -11.69 14.34 15.58
C GLY A 326 -11.44 13.80 16.99
N SER A 327 -12.46 13.62 17.82
CA SER A 327 -12.34 12.85 19.07
C SER A 327 -12.27 11.34 18.77
N LEU A 328 -11.79 10.57 19.74
CA LEU A 328 -11.75 9.11 19.64
C LEU A 328 -13.02 8.47 20.23
N ASP A 329 -13.39 7.31 19.75
CA ASP A 329 -14.61 6.59 20.19
C ASP A 329 -14.57 6.20 21.68
N PHE A 330 -13.38 6.00 22.25
CA PHE A 330 -13.21 5.70 23.66
C PHE A 330 -12.64 6.90 24.45
N PRO A 331 -12.99 7.03 25.75
CA PRO A 331 -12.40 8.04 26.63
C PRO A 331 -10.96 7.67 26.99
N ASP A 332 -10.18 8.69 27.38
CA ASP A 332 -8.73 8.58 27.61
C ASP A 332 -8.38 7.54 28.69
N ASP A 333 -9.14 7.48 29.77
CA ASP A 333 -8.94 6.55 30.88
C ASP A 333 -9.03 5.08 30.46
N PHE A 334 -9.90 4.79 29.47
CA PHE A 334 -9.96 3.45 28.90
C PHE A 334 -8.88 3.20 27.83
N LEU A 335 -8.54 4.22 27.03
CA LEU A 335 -7.44 4.11 26.04
C LEU A 335 -6.09 3.87 26.69
N GLU A 336 -5.86 4.34 27.92
CA GLU A 336 -4.64 4.09 28.72
C GLU A 336 -4.45 2.60 29.06
N GLU A 337 -5.53 1.80 29.09
CA GLU A 337 -5.44 0.37 29.38
C GLU A 337 -4.84 -0.44 28.21
N PHE A 338 -4.81 0.11 26.98
CA PHE A 338 -4.24 -0.56 25.80
C PHE A 338 -2.72 -0.39 25.70
N GLU A 339 -2.04 -1.40 25.16
CA GLU A 339 -0.61 -1.34 24.85
C GLU A 339 -0.35 -0.65 23.50
N LEU A 340 -1.35 -0.68 22.58
CA LEU A 340 -1.26 -0.15 21.22
C LEU A 340 -2.60 0.46 20.80
N VAL A 341 -2.60 1.71 20.33
CA VAL A 341 -3.77 2.42 19.84
C VAL A 341 -3.55 2.82 18.38
N VAL A 342 -4.30 2.20 17.49
CA VAL A 342 -4.38 2.55 16.07
C VAL A 342 -5.64 3.40 15.87
N ALA A 343 -5.51 4.61 15.33
CA ALA A 343 -6.62 5.52 15.11
C ALA A 343 -6.99 5.56 13.62
N SER A 344 -8.22 5.19 13.28
CA SER A 344 -8.66 5.05 11.90
C SER A 344 -9.99 5.75 11.62
N ILE A 345 -10.25 6.07 10.35
CA ILE A 345 -11.52 6.63 9.88
C ILE A 345 -12.29 5.56 9.11
N HIS A 346 -13.47 5.19 9.60
CA HIS A 346 -14.35 4.21 8.95
C HIS A 346 -15.68 4.77 8.46
N GLY A 347 -15.94 6.06 8.68
CA GLY A 347 -17.19 6.67 8.25
C GLY A 347 -17.08 8.16 8.00
N ARG A 348 -18.16 8.75 7.42
CA ARG A 348 -18.20 10.18 7.12
C ARG A 348 -17.12 10.64 6.13
N PHE A 349 -16.87 9.84 5.09
CA PHE A 349 -15.90 10.12 4.03
C PHE A 349 -16.25 11.37 3.20
N GLY A 350 -17.51 11.82 3.22
CA GLY A 350 -17.99 13.00 2.50
C GLY A 350 -17.79 14.35 3.22
N LEU A 351 -17.01 14.40 4.31
CA LEU A 351 -16.59 15.67 4.89
C LEU A 351 -15.67 16.43 3.93
N ASP A 352 -15.64 17.78 4.03
CA ASP A 352 -14.74 18.57 3.23
C ASP A 352 -13.26 18.34 3.61
N ARG A 353 -12.36 18.81 2.74
CA ARG A 353 -10.91 18.61 2.88
C ARG A 353 -10.36 19.11 4.21
N ASP A 354 -10.81 20.27 4.65
CA ASP A 354 -10.28 20.89 5.88
C ASP A 354 -10.81 20.14 7.11
N ALA A 355 -12.06 19.74 7.12
CA ALA A 355 -12.66 18.95 8.20
C ALA A 355 -12.00 17.56 8.33
N GLN A 356 -11.80 16.85 7.20
CA GLN A 356 -11.10 15.56 7.21
C GLN A 356 -9.63 15.69 7.66
N THR A 357 -8.95 16.74 7.19
CA THR A 357 -7.56 17.02 7.58
C THR A 357 -7.47 17.27 9.09
N GLU A 358 -8.33 18.14 9.62
CA GLU A 358 -8.32 18.48 11.04
C GLU A 358 -8.67 17.28 11.92
N ARG A 359 -9.56 16.42 11.45
CA ARG A 359 -9.94 15.16 12.10
C ARG A 359 -8.72 14.26 12.34
N LEU A 360 -7.90 14.01 11.30
CA LEU A 360 -6.69 13.20 11.44
C LEU A 360 -5.54 13.93 12.15
N VAL A 361 -5.39 15.25 11.98
CA VAL A 361 -4.40 16.04 12.72
C VAL A 361 -4.69 15.99 14.21
N ARG A 362 -5.95 16.04 14.63
CA ARG A 362 -6.32 15.86 16.04
C ARG A 362 -5.98 14.48 16.55
N ALA A 363 -6.29 13.43 15.78
CA ALA A 363 -5.92 12.07 16.15
C ALA A 363 -4.39 11.92 16.26
N ALA A 364 -3.61 12.44 15.31
CA ALA A 364 -2.14 12.42 15.36
C ALA A 364 -1.57 13.20 16.55
N ARG A 365 -2.28 14.21 17.06
CA ARG A 365 -1.88 14.99 18.26
C ARG A 365 -2.39 14.40 19.56
N HIS A 366 -3.18 13.34 19.49
CA HIS A 366 -3.70 12.71 20.70
C HIS A 366 -2.59 11.92 21.42
N PRO A 367 -2.40 12.14 22.75
CA PRO A 367 -1.28 11.55 23.49
C PRO A 367 -1.27 10.02 23.50
N LEU A 368 -2.42 9.40 23.40
CA LEU A 368 -2.58 7.94 23.47
C LEU A 368 -2.60 7.26 22.10
N VAL A 369 -2.66 7.99 20.97
CA VAL A 369 -2.61 7.41 19.63
C VAL A 369 -1.18 7.06 19.27
N ASP A 370 -0.92 5.81 18.96
CA ASP A 370 0.41 5.33 18.58
C ASP A 370 0.62 5.30 17.08
N MET A 371 -0.48 5.09 16.33
CA MET A 371 -0.44 4.96 14.87
C MET A 371 -1.74 5.47 14.23
N ILE A 372 -1.64 6.13 13.08
CA ILE A 372 -2.78 6.38 12.19
C ILE A 372 -2.88 5.22 11.21
N GLY A 373 -4.01 4.50 11.23
CA GLY A 373 -4.32 3.40 10.32
C GLY A 373 -4.84 3.91 8.97
N HIS A 374 -4.49 3.23 7.86
CA HIS A 374 -4.94 3.48 6.47
C HIS A 374 -5.42 4.93 6.20
N PRO A 375 -4.50 5.92 6.25
CA PRO A 375 -4.78 7.35 6.46
C PRO A 375 -5.62 8.02 5.39
N THR A 376 -5.70 7.46 4.18
CA THR A 376 -6.47 8.06 3.09
C THR A 376 -7.82 7.39 2.85
N GLY A 377 -8.03 6.22 3.46
CA GLY A 377 -9.23 5.42 3.29
C GLY A 377 -9.49 4.94 1.87
N ARG A 378 -8.49 5.00 0.99
CA ARG A 378 -8.62 4.56 -0.41
C ARG A 378 -8.85 3.05 -0.52
N LEU A 379 -9.51 2.65 -1.62
CA LEU A 379 -9.57 1.27 -2.08
C LEU A 379 -9.19 1.24 -3.56
N LEU A 380 -8.06 0.63 -3.87
CA LEU A 380 -7.50 0.60 -5.22
C LEU A 380 -8.50 0.03 -6.24
N LEU A 381 -8.66 0.73 -7.36
CA LEU A 381 -9.61 0.43 -8.43
C LEU A 381 -11.08 0.44 -8.00
N ALA A 382 -11.40 1.04 -6.84
CA ALA A 382 -12.74 0.97 -6.28
C ALA A 382 -13.23 2.23 -5.56
N ARG A 383 -12.38 2.90 -4.81
CA ARG A 383 -12.69 4.15 -4.11
C ARG A 383 -11.46 5.03 -4.02
N ASP A 384 -11.59 6.27 -4.47
CA ASP A 384 -10.54 7.28 -4.33
C ASP A 384 -10.31 7.65 -2.86
N PRO A 385 -9.13 8.17 -2.50
CA PRO A 385 -8.91 8.79 -1.20
C PRO A 385 -9.98 9.83 -0.89
N TYR A 386 -10.43 9.89 0.37
CA TYR A 386 -11.29 11.01 0.76
C TYR A 386 -10.50 12.33 0.71
N PRO A 387 -11.19 13.49 0.52
CA PRO A 387 -10.52 14.77 0.42
C PRO A 387 -9.74 15.08 1.70
N LEU A 388 -8.41 15.25 1.58
CA LEU A 388 -7.58 15.56 2.74
C LEU A 388 -6.28 16.27 2.34
N ASP A 389 -5.68 17.06 3.24
CA ASP A 389 -4.31 17.53 3.14
C ASP A 389 -3.38 16.52 3.81
N LEU A 390 -3.01 15.50 3.02
CA LEU A 390 -2.17 14.41 3.51
C LEU A 390 -0.84 14.92 4.07
N HIS A 391 -0.19 15.91 3.42
CA HIS A 391 1.08 16.44 3.89
C HIS A 391 0.99 17.06 5.28
N ARG A 392 -0.10 17.77 5.57
CA ARG A 392 -0.35 18.35 6.90
C ARG A 392 -0.57 17.27 7.96
N VAL A 393 -1.25 16.16 7.62
CA VAL A 393 -1.42 15.02 8.53
C VAL A 393 -0.09 14.33 8.81
N LEU A 394 0.70 14.04 7.76
CA LEU A 394 2.02 13.40 7.90
C LEU A 394 3.01 14.26 8.69
N GLN A 395 2.95 15.58 8.50
CA GLN A 395 3.75 16.52 9.30
C GLN A 395 3.35 16.48 10.78
N ALA A 396 2.05 16.54 11.10
CA ALA A 396 1.58 16.44 12.48
C ALA A 396 1.98 15.11 13.13
N ALA A 397 1.87 13.99 12.39
CA ALA A 397 2.30 12.68 12.86
C ALA A 397 3.81 12.64 13.16
N ALA A 398 4.64 13.22 12.28
CA ALA A 398 6.09 13.33 12.49
C ALA A 398 6.44 14.17 13.73
N GLU A 399 5.81 15.35 13.89
CA GLU A 399 6.00 16.26 15.02
C GLU A 399 5.62 15.60 16.36
N CYS A 400 4.58 14.77 16.37
CA CYS A 400 4.08 14.10 17.58
C CYS A 400 4.69 12.70 17.80
N GLY A 401 5.57 12.22 16.92
CA GLY A 401 6.15 10.88 16.99
C GLY A 401 5.15 9.75 16.81
N VAL A 402 3.98 10.03 16.22
CA VAL A 402 2.96 9.06 15.86
C VAL A 402 3.36 8.39 14.54
N ALA A 403 3.25 7.08 14.46
CA ALA A 403 3.49 6.38 13.21
C ALA A 403 2.31 6.57 12.24
N VAL A 404 2.60 6.46 10.93
CA VAL A 404 1.54 6.32 9.93
C VAL A 404 1.69 4.99 9.25
N GLU A 405 0.61 4.26 9.17
CA GLU A 405 0.59 2.92 8.61
C GLU A 405 0.89 2.90 7.11
N VAL A 406 1.60 1.89 6.66
CA VAL A 406 1.51 1.33 5.33
C VAL A 406 0.63 0.09 5.44
N ASN A 407 -0.66 0.26 5.28
CA ASN A 407 -1.61 -0.83 5.25
C ASN A 407 -1.34 -1.69 4.01
N ALA A 408 -0.98 -2.94 4.26
CA ALA A 408 -0.53 -3.85 3.23
C ALA A 408 -1.67 -4.62 2.54
N HIS A 409 -2.91 -4.44 3.01
CA HIS A 409 -4.05 -5.09 2.36
C HIS A 409 -4.08 -4.72 0.86
N PRO A 410 -4.13 -5.71 -0.06
CA PRO A 410 -3.90 -5.48 -1.49
C PRO A 410 -4.87 -4.52 -2.16
N GLN A 411 -6.04 -4.33 -1.57
CA GLN A 411 -7.02 -3.35 -2.04
C GLN A 411 -6.77 -1.94 -1.51
N ARG A 412 -5.92 -1.78 -0.48
CA ARG A 412 -5.62 -0.48 0.13
C ARG A 412 -4.25 0.04 -0.30
N LEU A 413 -3.17 -0.63 0.10
CA LEU A 413 -1.78 -0.20 -0.01
C LEU A 413 -1.64 1.28 0.41
N ASP A 414 -2.16 1.60 1.58
CA ASP A 414 -2.37 2.94 2.15
C ASP A 414 -1.57 3.09 3.46
N LEU A 415 -0.60 3.89 3.52
CA LEU A 415 -0.15 5.04 2.75
C LEU A 415 0.57 4.62 1.44
N ASP A 416 0.49 5.46 0.38
CA ASP A 416 1.24 5.25 -0.85
C ASP A 416 2.74 5.57 -0.72
N ALA A 417 3.51 5.17 -1.73
CA ALA A 417 4.96 5.34 -1.73
C ALA A 417 5.40 6.82 -1.68
N GLN A 418 4.66 7.73 -2.31
CA GLN A 418 5.00 9.16 -2.33
C GLN A 418 4.73 9.82 -1.00
N GLY A 419 3.57 9.55 -0.40
CA GLY A 419 3.22 10.01 0.94
C GLY A 419 4.19 9.47 1.99
N LEU A 420 4.55 8.18 1.89
CA LEU A 420 5.54 7.57 2.77
C LEU A 420 6.89 8.27 2.67
N ARG A 421 7.41 8.47 1.46
CA ARG A 421 8.68 9.18 1.23
C ARG A 421 8.67 10.60 1.78
N TYR A 422 7.55 11.33 1.59
CA TYR A 422 7.36 12.67 2.14
C TYR A 422 7.43 12.68 3.67
N GLY A 423 6.75 11.74 4.34
CA GLY A 423 6.75 11.61 5.80
C GLY A 423 8.10 11.22 6.36
N LEU A 424 8.76 10.22 5.77
CA LEU A 424 10.09 9.74 6.18
C LEU A 424 11.16 10.86 6.11
N ALA A 425 11.12 11.70 5.07
CA ALA A 425 12.00 12.86 4.95
C ALA A 425 11.83 13.90 6.08
N ARG A 426 10.75 13.79 6.87
CA ARG A 426 10.44 14.64 8.05
C ARG A 426 10.61 13.90 9.38
N GLY A 427 11.21 12.71 9.35
CA GLY A 427 11.43 11.91 10.55
C GLY A 427 10.22 11.11 11.03
N MET A 428 9.14 11.04 10.24
CA MET A 428 7.99 10.17 10.52
C MET A 428 8.42 8.71 10.59
N ARG A 429 7.81 7.95 11.47
CA ARG A 429 7.89 6.49 11.51
C ARG A 429 6.69 5.87 10.81
N THR A 430 6.87 4.63 10.39
CA THR A 430 5.80 3.83 9.78
C THR A 430 5.73 2.44 10.39
N SER A 431 4.66 1.75 10.12
CA SER A 431 4.50 0.32 10.37
C SER A 431 3.86 -0.31 9.14
N VAL A 432 4.35 -1.46 8.71
CA VAL A 432 3.81 -2.21 7.57
C VAL A 432 2.91 -3.31 8.12
N ASN A 433 1.60 -3.13 8.03
CA ASN A 433 0.64 -4.05 8.63
C ASN A 433 -0.35 -4.59 7.59
N PRO A 434 -0.76 -5.86 7.73
CA PRO A 434 -1.63 -6.51 6.76
C PRO A 434 -3.10 -6.10 6.90
N ASP A 435 -3.52 -5.54 8.04
CA ASP A 435 -4.95 -5.36 8.37
C ASP A 435 -5.69 -6.69 8.19
N ALA A 436 -5.07 -7.74 8.75
CA ALA A 436 -5.48 -9.11 8.49
C ALA A 436 -6.70 -9.51 9.29
N HIS A 437 -7.71 -10.04 8.59
CA HIS A 437 -8.93 -10.59 9.16
C HIS A 437 -8.97 -12.13 9.09
N SER A 438 -7.89 -12.75 8.62
CA SER A 438 -7.68 -14.20 8.59
C SER A 438 -6.19 -14.52 8.73
N VAL A 439 -5.88 -15.78 9.03
CA VAL A 439 -4.49 -16.24 9.12
C VAL A 439 -3.75 -16.06 7.78
N GLU A 440 -4.42 -16.31 6.65
CA GLU A 440 -3.87 -16.12 5.31
C GLU A 440 -3.52 -14.66 5.05
N GLY A 441 -4.37 -13.73 5.51
CA GLY A 441 -4.19 -12.28 5.36
C GLY A 441 -2.91 -11.75 6.01
N LEU A 442 -2.34 -12.45 7.01
CA LEU A 442 -1.05 -12.09 7.61
C LEU A 442 0.08 -12.02 6.58
N ARG A 443 -0.01 -12.78 5.47
CA ARG A 443 0.97 -12.77 4.37
C ARG A 443 0.92 -11.53 3.51
N ASP A 444 -0.15 -10.74 3.59
CA ASP A 444 -0.31 -9.53 2.80
C ASP A 444 0.73 -8.45 3.12
N VAL A 445 1.46 -8.58 4.25
CA VAL A 445 2.64 -7.73 4.55
C VAL A 445 3.62 -7.63 3.37
N GLU A 446 3.70 -8.65 2.51
CA GLU A 446 4.56 -8.63 1.31
C GLU A 446 4.20 -7.52 0.32
N TYR A 447 2.92 -7.15 0.22
CA TYR A 447 2.47 -6.06 -0.67
C TYR A 447 2.84 -4.71 -0.08
N GLY A 448 2.66 -4.53 1.24
CA GLY A 448 3.07 -3.33 1.96
C GLY A 448 4.59 -3.12 1.95
N ILE A 449 5.38 -4.19 2.05
CA ILE A 449 6.84 -4.12 1.83
C ILE A 449 7.16 -3.57 0.44
N GLY A 450 6.40 -3.95 -0.59
CA GLY A 450 6.55 -3.38 -1.94
C GLY A 450 6.38 -1.86 -1.95
N VAL A 451 5.33 -1.35 -1.29
CA VAL A 451 5.08 0.09 -1.14
C VAL A 451 6.18 0.76 -0.32
N ALA A 452 6.58 0.16 0.81
CA ALA A 452 7.64 0.70 1.66
C ALA A 452 8.97 0.84 0.90
N ARG A 453 9.37 -0.18 0.11
CA ARG A 453 10.56 -0.15 -0.74
C ARG A 453 10.48 0.95 -1.81
N ARG A 454 9.32 1.09 -2.49
CA ARG A 454 9.05 2.19 -3.43
C ARG A 454 9.11 3.57 -2.76
N GLY A 455 8.72 3.66 -1.49
CA GLY A 455 8.81 4.86 -0.65
C GLY A 455 10.20 5.10 -0.05
N TRP A 456 11.26 4.39 -0.50
CA TRP A 456 12.64 4.53 -0.02
C TRP A 456 12.83 4.20 1.46
N CYS A 457 11.98 3.36 2.02
CA CYS A 457 11.94 3.05 3.43
C CYS A 457 13.00 2.03 3.83
N GLY A 458 13.83 2.36 4.82
CA GLY A 458 14.70 1.43 5.51
C GLY A 458 14.04 0.83 6.76
N ALA A 459 14.53 -0.33 7.20
CA ALA A 459 13.96 -1.08 8.32
C ALA A 459 13.98 -0.29 9.65
N GLU A 460 14.91 0.64 9.83
CA GLU A 460 15.03 1.49 11.02
C GLU A 460 13.83 2.42 11.23
N SER A 461 13.15 2.81 10.14
CA SER A 461 11.95 3.66 10.16
C SER A 461 10.65 2.87 10.35
N VAL A 462 10.72 1.52 10.25
CA VAL A 462 9.57 0.62 10.34
C VAL A 462 9.45 0.09 11.77
N MET A 463 8.43 0.50 12.51
CA MET A 463 8.26 0.15 13.92
C MET A 463 8.14 -1.36 14.15
N ASN A 464 7.43 -2.05 13.29
CA ASN A 464 7.26 -3.50 13.39
C ASN A 464 8.43 -4.32 12.82
N ALA A 465 9.52 -3.67 12.39
CA ALA A 465 10.83 -4.29 12.21
C ALA A 465 11.70 -4.26 13.49
N TRP A 466 11.26 -3.55 14.54
CA TRP A 466 12.04 -3.46 15.78
C TRP A 466 11.84 -4.67 16.68
N PRO A 467 12.87 -5.03 17.46
CA PRO A 467 12.69 -5.98 18.56
C PRO A 467 11.62 -5.49 19.54
N LEU A 468 10.81 -6.40 20.08
CA LEU A 468 9.69 -6.11 20.97
C LEU A 468 10.06 -5.13 22.10
N GLY A 469 11.19 -5.36 22.79
CA GLY A 469 11.62 -4.47 23.87
C GLY A 469 11.90 -3.02 23.43
N ARG A 470 12.36 -2.79 22.19
CA ARG A 470 12.52 -1.45 21.62
C ARG A 470 11.16 -0.82 21.32
N LEU A 471 10.25 -1.61 20.73
CA LEU A 471 8.89 -1.16 20.42
C LEU A 471 8.17 -0.71 21.69
N LEU A 472 8.11 -1.55 22.72
CA LEU A 472 7.43 -1.24 23.99
C LEU A 472 8.02 -0.01 24.69
N ARG A 473 9.34 0.13 24.70
CA ARG A 473 9.97 1.36 25.25
C ARG A 473 9.59 2.60 24.49
N HIS A 474 9.52 2.52 23.15
CA HIS A 474 9.12 3.65 22.32
C HIS A 474 7.67 4.08 22.62
N LEU A 475 6.71 3.14 22.63
CA LEU A 475 5.31 3.41 22.94
C LEU A 475 5.16 4.04 24.35
N ALA A 476 5.83 3.46 25.37
CA ALA A 476 5.79 3.97 26.73
C ALA A 476 6.42 5.37 26.87
N THR A 477 7.55 5.64 26.18
CA THR A 477 8.23 6.96 26.24
C THR A 477 7.38 8.04 25.62
N ARG A 478 6.80 7.77 24.45
CA ARG A 478 5.92 8.71 23.74
C ARG A 478 4.73 9.14 24.59
N ARG A 479 4.05 8.20 25.24
CA ARG A 479 2.91 8.48 26.12
C ARG A 479 3.31 9.32 27.33
N ARG A 480 4.49 9.07 27.91
CA ARG A 480 5.02 9.87 29.03
C ARG A 480 5.38 11.30 28.62
N GLU A 481 5.98 11.48 27.45
CA GLU A 481 6.33 12.80 26.92
C GLU A 481 5.08 13.61 26.61
N ALA A 482 4.10 13.00 25.93
CA ALA A 482 2.81 13.61 25.65
C ALA A 482 2.05 14.05 26.92
N SER A 483 2.18 13.28 28.01
CA SER A 483 1.57 13.63 29.31
C SER A 483 2.29 14.79 30.01
N ARG A 484 3.59 15.00 29.73
CA ARG A 484 4.40 16.09 30.36
C ARG A 484 4.29 17.41 29.61
N GLU A 485 4.04 17.40 28.31
CA GLU A 485 3.91 18.59 27.47
C GLU A 485 2.48 18.73 26.88
N PRO A 486 1.47 18.98 27.71
CA PRO A 486 0.09 19.08 27.25
C PRO A 486 -0.14 20.25 26.27
N PHE A 487 0.81 21.18 26.10
CA PHE A 487 0.70 22.35 25.22
C PHE A 487 0.89 22.02 23.73
N LEU A 488 1.73 21.06 23.38
CA LEU A 488 1.90 20.61 21.99
C LEU A 488 0.67 19.80 21.51
N PHE A 489 -0.05 19.20 22.44
CA PHE A 489 -1.20 18.34 22.20
C PHE A 489 -2.56 19.03 22.45
N ARG A 490 -2.59 20.20 23.13
CA ARG A 490 -3.83 20.94 23.41
C ARG A 490 -3.89 22.27 22.66
N ALA A 491 -4.91 22.36 21.81
CA ALA A 491 -5.61 23.56 21.31
C ALA A 491 -4.88 24.48 20.32
N PHE A 492 -5.34 24.43 19.06
CA PHE A 492 -5.51 25.68 18.33
C PHE A 492 -6.71 26.44 18.93
N PRO A 493 -6.59 27.74 19.22
CA PRO A 493 -7.72 28.52 19.67
C PRO A 493 -8.77 28.53 18.54
N ARG A 494 -10.01 28.27 18.90
CA ARG A 494 -11.16 28.48 18.00
C ARG A 494 -11.01 29.87 17.38
N ARG A 495 -10.73 29.96 16.08
CA ARG A 495 -10.91 31.21 15.35
C ARG A 495 -12.39 31.57 15.50
N GLN A 496 -12.70 32.49 16.41
CA GLN A 496 -13.96 33.20 16.41
C GLN A 496 -14.07 33.84 15.05
N THR A 497 -14.95 33.32 14.21
CA THR A 497 -15.43 34.02 13.03
C THR A 497 -16.14 35.29 13.53
N ARG A 498 -15.38 36.38 13.68
CA ARG A 498 -16.00 37.70 13.76
C ARG A 498 -16.74 37.91 12.45
N ARG A 499 -18.06 37.74 12.49
CA ARG A 499 -18.95 38.28 11.46
C ARG A 499 -18.70 39.77 11.38
N ARG A 500 -17.88 40.20 10.42
CA ARG A 500 -17.89 41.60 9.98
C ARG A 500 -19.21 41.81 9.24
N THR A 501 -20.13 42.44 9.92
CA THR A 501 -21.29 43.08 9.28
C THR A 501 -20.76 44.12 8.31
N PHE A 502 -20.86 43.83 7.03
CA PHE A 502 -20.60 44.79 5.98
C PHE A 502 -21.82 45.73 5.93
N GLN A 503 -21.67 46.98 6.46
CA GLN A 503 -22.57 48.08 6.14
C GLN A 503 -22.12 48.66 4.81
N PRO A 504 -23.01 48.78 3.79
CA PRO A 504 -22.66 49.44 2.56
C PRO A 504 -22.61 50.96 2.77
N ALA A 505 -21.42 51.52 2.63
CA ALA A 505 -21.26 52.99 2.57
C ALA A 505 -21.80 53.48 1.20
N VAL A 506 -22.95 54.13 1.24
CA VAL A 506 -23.48 54.91 0.12
C VAL A 506 -22.62 56.16 -0.05
N ARG A 507 -21.73 56.17 -1.06
CA ARG A 507 -21.11 57.41 -1.54
C ARG A 507 -21.96 57.96 -2.68
N ARG A 508 -22.51 59.18 -2.44
CA ARG A 508 -23.12 60.03 -3.45
C ARG A 508 -22.03 60.43 -4.46
N CYS A 509 -22.28 60.15 -5.76
CA CYS A 509 -21.51 60.75 -6.83
C CYS A 509 -22.11 62.12 -7.14
N ASP A 510 -21.31 63.15 -6.99
CA ASP A 510 -21.54 64.45 -7.59
C ASP A 510 -20.95 64.49 -8.98
N ALA A 511 -21.77 65.07 -9.89
CA ALA A 511 -21.50 65.20 -11.32
C ALA A 511 -20.48 66.33 -11.57
N GLY A 512 -19.56 66.08 -12.52
CA GLY A 512 -18.70 67.16 -12.99
C GLY A 512 -17.73 66.79 -14.10
N VAL A 513 -18.17 66.99 -15.37
CA VAL A 513 -17.40 67.59 -16.49
C VAL A 513 -16.32 66.75 -17.24
N ARG A 514 -16.73 66.29 -18.43
CA ARG A 514 -16.14 66.49 -19.80
C ARG A 514 -14.67 66.18 -20.12
N ARG A 515 -14.57 65.40 -21.24
CA ARG A 515 -13.62 65.48 -22.39
C ARG A 515 -12.16 65.11 -22.08
N ALA A 516 -11.47 64.35 -22.87
CA ALA A 516 -11.35 64.10 -24.28
C ALA A 516 -10.30 63.02 -24.57
N LEU A 517 -10.48 62.30 -25.66
CA LEU A 517 -9.48 61.84 -26.63
C LEU A 517 -8.26 60.98 -26.17
N CYS A 518 -8.15 59.83 -26.52
CA CYS A 518 -7.62 58.95 -27.57
C CYS A 518 -7.75 57.50 -27.19
#